data_aff3bb45e75dd775d8656cef67c440e7
#
_entry.id   aff3bb45e75dd775d8656cef67c440e7
#
_cell.length_a   1.000
_cell.length_b   1.000
_cell.length_c   1.000
_cell.angle_alpha   90.00
_cell.angle_beta   90.00
_cell.angle_gamma   90.00
#
_symmetry.space_group_name_H-M   'P 1'
#
loop_
_entity.id
_entity.type
_entity.pdbx_description
1 polymer ?
#
loop_
_entity_poly.entity_id
_entity_poly.type
_entity_poly.pdbx_seq_one_letter_code
_entity_poly.pdbx_strand_id
1 'polypeptide(L)' 'MKKDNLLRYSMQLAFLKQLLEKKLISDREYSLIKSRLMKDYKIVSDLLY' A
#
# COMPACT_ATOMS: atom_id res chain seq x y z
N MET A 1 3.79 16.24 -3.92
CA MET A 1 3.22 15.56 -3.88
C MET A 1 2.17 15.68 -4.02
N LYS A 2 1.72 15.11 -4.07
CA LYS A 2 0.73 15.31 -4.44
C LYS A 2 -0.32 14.56 -3.84
N LYS A 3 -1.45 15.07 -3.67
CA LYS A 3 -2.56 14.39 -3.17
C LYS A 3 -2.88 13.22 -4.02
N ASP A 4 -2.60 13.30 -5.31
CA ASP A 4 -2.84 12.21 -6.23
C ASP A 4 -2.07 10.96 -5.83
N ASN A 5 -0.85 11.14 -5.40
CA ASN A 5 -0.05 9.98 -4.99
C ASN A 5 -0.66 9.30 -3.78
N LEU A 6 -1.10 10.08 -2.84
CA LEU A 6 -1.68 9.51 -1.64
C LEU A 6 -2.97 8.80 -1.96
N LEU A 7 -3.78 9.38 -2.81
CA LEU A 7 -5.03 8.75 -3.20
C LEU A 7 -4.79 7.44 -3.90
N ARG A 8 -3.87 7.41 -4.85
CA ARG A 8 -3.56 6.20 -5.58
C ARG A 8 -3.01 5.14 -4.65
N TYR A 9 -2.15 5.54 -3.73
CA TYR A 9 -1.59 4.62 -2.79
C TYR A 9 -2.70 3.98 -1.95
N SER A 10 -3.64 4.79 -1.48
CA SER A 10 -4.74 4.28 -0.67
C SER A 10 -5.60 3.30 -1.45
N MET A 11 -5.87 3.61 -2.70
CA MET A 11 -6.69 2.74 -3.51
C MET A 11 -6.02 1.40 -3.75
N GLN A 12 -4.74 1.43 -4.03
CA GLN A 12 -4.02 0.19 -4.25
C GLN A 12 -3.90 -0.61 -2.97
N LEU A 13 -3.73 0.07 -1.87
CA LEU A 13 -3.64 -0.61 -0.59
C LEU A 13 -4.96 -1.30 -0.27
N ALA A 14 -6.07 -0.65 -0.56
CA ALA A 14 -7.37 -1.26 -0.34
C ALA A 14 -7.54 -2.51 -1.19
N PHE A 15 -7.08 -2.44 -2.41
CA PHE A 15 -7.14 -3.58 -3.30
C PHE A 15 -6.30 -4.73 -2.75
N LEU A 16 -5.11 -4.41 -2.27
CA LEU A 16 -4.25 -5.42 -1.69
C LEU A 16 -4.89 -6.07 -0.48
N LYS A 17 -5.57 -5.28 0.32
CA LYS A 17 -6.23 -5.82 1.48
C LYS A 17 -7.30 -6.81 1.08
N GLN A 18 -8.01 -6.54 0.00
CA GLN A 18 -9.01 -7.47 -0.47
C GLN A 18 -8.37 -8.77 -0.92
N LEU A 19 -7.24 -8.69 -1.58
CA LEU A 19 -6.55 -9.90 -2.01
C LEU A 19 -6.12 -10.71 -0.81
N LEU A 20 -5.66 -10.03 0.22
CA LEU A 20 -5.25 -10.72 1.42
C LEU A 20 -6.42 -11.42 2.10
N GLU A 21 -7.55 -10.73 2.16
CA GLU A 21 -8.74 -11.30 2.78
C GLU A 21 -9.24 -12.51 2.02
N LYS A 22 -9.10 -12.50 0.71
CA LYS A 22 -9.51 -13.61 -0.10
C LYS A 22 -8.44 -14.68 -0.17
N LYS A 23 -7.35 -14.46 0.53
CA LYS A 23 -6.24 -15.40 0.58
C LYS A 23 -5.61 -15.65 -0.77
N LEU A 24 -5.66 -14.65 -1.62
CA LEU A 24 -4.99 -14.74 -2.90
C LEU A 24 -3.52 -14.37 -2.75
N ILE A 25 -3.17 -13.68 -1.68
CA ILE A 25 -1.79 -13.41 -1.36
C ILE A 25 -1.62 -13.64 0.14
N SER A 26 -0.39 -13.86 0.55
CA SER A 26 -0.12 -14.11 1.95
C SER A 26 0.22 -12.82 2.67
N ASP A 27 0.28 -12.89 4.00
CA ASP A 27 0.66 -11.72 4.79
C ASP A 27 2.01 -11.21 4.36
N ARG A 28 2.92 -12.10 4.09
CA ARG A 28 4.25 -11.72 3.70
C ARG A 28 4.23 -10.97 2.37
N GLU A 29 3.47 -11.48 1.42
CA GLU A 29 3.36 -10.84 0.13
C GLU A 29 2.70 -9.48 0.26
N TYR A 30 1.70 -9.39 1.10
CA TYR A 30 1.03 -8.13 1.34
C TYR A 30 2.03 -7.10 1.87
N SER A 31 2.83 -7.49 2.84
CA SER A 31 3.82 -6.59 3.42
C SER A 31 4.84 -6.15 2.38
N LEU A 32 5.30 -7.07 1.58
CA LEU A 32 6.29 -6.75 0.57
C LEU A 32 5.75 -5.76 -0.45
N ILE A 33 4.54 -6.02 -0.93
CA ILE A 33 3.95 -5.14 -1.92
C ILE A 33 3.65 -3.78 -1.33
N LYS A 34 3.19 -3.77 -0.09
CA LYS A 34 2.90 -2.52 0.57
C LYS A 34 4.17 -1.67 0.69
N SER A 35 5.26 -2.29 1.10
CA SER A 35 6.51 -1.57 1.22
C SER A 35 6.94 -1.00 -0.11
N ARG A 36 6.75 -1.77 -1.16
CA ARG A 36 7.11 -1.32 -2.47
C ARG A 36 6.27 -0.13 -2.89
N LEU A 37 4.96 -0.17 -2.61
CA LEU A 37 4.09 0.93 -2.93
C LEU A 37 4.49 2.18 -2.18
N MET A 38 4.83 2.04 -0.92
CA MET A 38 5.25 3.18 -0.15
C MET A 38 6.49 3.82 -0.77
N LYS A 39 7.38 2.99 -1.23
CA LYS A 39 8.57 3.50 -1.84
C LYS A 39 8.28 4.18 -3.18
N ASP A 40 7.44 3.54 -3.98
CA ASP A 40 7.10 4.08 -5.29
C ASP A 40 6.39 5.41 -5.20
N TYR A 41 5.51 5.55 -4.22
CA TYR A 41 4.76 6.79 -4.08
C TYR A 41 5.40 7.72 -3.06
N LYS A 42 6.56 7.32 -2.55
CA LYS A 42 7.29 8.15 -1.59
C LYS A 42 6.46 8.48 -0.35
N ILE A 43 5.77 7.46 0.13
CA ILE A 43 4.98 7.62 1.34
C ILE A 43 5.87 7.34 2.54
N VAL A 44 5.87 8.24 3.47
CA VAL A 44 6.67 8.07 4.68
C VAL A 44 5.72 7.82 5.81
N SER A 45 5.63 6.59 6.23
CA SER A 45 4.60 6.24 7.18
C SER A 45 4.78 6.83 8.56
N ASP A 46 6.00 6.96 8.97
CA ASP A 46 6.15 7.47 10.32
C ASP A 46 5.90 8.92 10.41
N LEU A 47 5.70 9.54 9.34
CA LEU A 47 5.44 10.81 9.41
C LEU A 47 4.16 11.09 9.62
N LEU A 48 3.66 10.48 9.59
CA LEU A 48 2.49 10.72 9.59
C LEU A 48 2.13 11.37 10.26
N TYR A 49 2.53 11.59 10.41
CA TYR A 49 2.35 12.34 10.90
C TYR A 49 1.83 12.51 11.30
#